data_ca4dfe3451f26bdbcb5e1f19fd4ae9ef
#
_entry.id   ca4dfe3451f26bdbcb5e1f19fd4ae9ef
#
_cell.length_a   1.000
_cell.length_b   1.000
_cell.length_c   1.000
_cell.angle_alpha   90.00
_cell.angle_beta   90.00
_cell.angle_gamma   90.00
#
_symmetry.space_group_name_H-M   'P 1'
#
loop_
_entity.id
_entity.type
_entity.pdbx_description
1 polymer ?
#
loop_
_entity_poly.entity_id
_entity_poly.type
_entity_poly.pdbx_seq_one_letter_code
_entity_poly.pdbx_strand_id
1 'polypeptide(L)'
;MKKLKIAYTDKALEIFGEVFKDYGEGKPSVTGKTENSSITCYNISSMTKGGEIFAQISEVGGKVVMFNAYKPCGEVKLSDEECIEKAGTFLEKLGYKDMKCVWNYASGGTEHLNFAYTEDGVIMYPDLVKVNVCMETGTITGLDADNYLLNHTDRLMKKAKHTIGEAFEKVNVNLDVKDERVAVIPIGNGRETLAYEFIGTHNDSVYYVYIDANTLKEVEIYKVVNTEQGTLLM
;
A
#
# COMPACT_ATOMS: atom_id res chain seq x y z
N MET A 1 1.18 22.52 -8.48
CA MET A 1 2.03 21.72 -9.42
C MET A 1 1.35 21.58 -10.77
N LYS A 2 2.01 21.89 -11.90
CA LYS A 2 1.46 21.60 -13.24
C LYS A 2 1.42 20.08 -13.42
N LYS A 3 0.22 19.50 -13.52
CA LYS A 3 0.02 18.09 -13.87
C LYS A 3 0.53 17.89 -15.30
N LEU A 4 1.65 17.20 -15.47
CA LEU A 4 2.15 16.80 -16.79
C LEU A 4 1.18 15.77 -17.38
N LYS A 5 0.47 16.15 -18.44
CA LYS A 5 -0.32 15.20 -19.22
C LYS A 5 0.61 14.29 -20.02
N ILE A 6 0.41 12.97 -19.97
CA ILE A 6 0.98 12.07 -20.98
C ILE A 6 0.20 12.32 -22.27
N ALA A 7 0.83 12.90 -23.26
CA ALA A 7 0.13 13.29 -24.46
C ALA A 7 -0.18 12.10 -25.40
N TYR A 8 0.47 10.91 -25.23
CA TYR A 8 0.38 9.84 -26.23
C TYR A 8 0.60 8.44 -25.62
N THR A 9 0.00 7.43 -26.24
CA THR A 9 0.16 5.99 -25.96
C THR A 9 1.63 5.55 -25.94
N ASP A 10 2.47 6.13 -26.81
CA ASP A 10 3.89 5.80 -26.91
C ASP A 10 4.65 6.06 -25.62
N LYS A 11 4.31 7.14 -24.90
CA LYS A 11 4.95 7.44 -23.60
C LYS A 11 4.55 6.45 -22.51
N ALA A 12 3.31 5.97 -22.53
CA ALA A 12 2.87 4.94 -21.61
C ALA A 12 3.58 3.60 -21.88
N LEU A 13 3.79 3.25 -23.17
CA LEU A 13 4.59 2.07 -23.57
C LEU A 13 6.07 2.20 -23.17
N GLU A 14 6.66 3.40 -23.28
CA GLU A 14 8.02 3.68 -22.83
C GLU A 14 8.15 3.45 -21.32
N ILE A 15 7.24 4.02 -20.52
CA ILE A 15 7.21 3.82 -19.04
C ILE A 15 7.07 2.34 -18.71
N PHE A 16 6.15 1.63 -19.37
CA PHE A 16 5.99 0.19 -19.18
C PHE A 16 7.30 -0.55 -19.46
N GLY A 17 7.98 -0.25 -20.60
CA GLY A 17 9.24 -0.87 -20.97
C GLY A 17 10.36 -0.61 -19.94
N GLU A 18 10.45 0.59 -19.37
CA GLU A 18 11.44 0.93 -18.33
C GLU A 18 11.17 0.20 -17.00
N VAL A 19 9.89 0.12 -16.59
CA VAL A 19 9.51 -0.49 -15.32
C VAL A 19 9.67 -2.01 -15.36
N PHE A 20 9.24 -2.64 -16.45
CA PHE A 20 9.16 -4.10 -16.56
C PHE A 20 10.29 -4.74 -17.39
N LYS A 21 11.39 -4.01 -17.64
CA LYS A 21 12.53 -4.53 -18.45
C LYS A 21 13.13 -5.83 -17.92
N ASP A 22 13.07 -6.04 -16.59
CA ASP A 22 13.66 -7.20 -15.94
C ASP A 22 12.67 -8.40 -15.81
N TYR A 23 11.44 -8.26 -16.32
CA TYR A 23 10.40 -9.30 -16.27
C TYR A 23 10.44 -10.28 -17.45
N GLY A 24 11.38 -10.09 -18.35
CA GLY A 24 11.59 -10.90 -19.55
C GLY A 24 11.18 -10.19 -20.83
N GLU A 25 11.63 -10.76 -21.95
CA GLU A 25 11.32 -10.23 -23.28
C GLU A 25 9.83 -10.40 -23.58
N GLY A 26 9.19 -9.32 -23.99
CA GLY A 26 7.81 -9.27 -24.45
C GLY A 26 7.57 -8.05 -25.31
N LYS A 27 6.49 -8.05 -26.10
CA LYS A 27 6.09 -6.91 -26.90
C LYS A 27 4.86 -6.27 -26.24
N PRO A 28 5.01 -5.17 -25.50
CA PRO A 28 3.88 -4.49 -24.88
C PRO A 28 2.96 -3.86 -25.94
N SER A 29 1.66 -3.88 -25.64
CA SER A 29 0.65 -3.23 -26.47
C SER A 29 -0.40 -2.57 -25.58
N VAL A 30 -0.92 -1.42 -26.03
CA VAL A 30 -2.06 -0.78 -25.40
C VAL A 30 -3.32 -1.56 -25.78
N THR A 31 -4.01 -2.11 -24.77
CA THR A 31 -5.22 -2.91 -24.96
C THR A 31 -6.50 -2.10 -24.78
N GLY A 32 -6.39 -0.89 -24.23
CA GLY A 32 -7.52 0.00 -24.01
C GLY A 32 -7.18 1.19 -23.11
N LYS A 33 -8.22 1.89 -22.72
CA LYS A 33 -8.16 3.01 -21.79
C LYS A 33 -9.29 2.89 -20.77
N THR A 34 -8.99 3.08 -19.51
CA THR A 34 -9.99 3.11 -18.44
C THR A 34 -10.41 4.56 -18.22
N GLU A 35 -11.64 4.93 -18.66
CA GLU A 35 -12.12 6.31 -18.62
C GLU A 35 -13.20 6.56 -17.56
N ASN A 36 -13.85 5.50 -17.08
CA ASN A 36 -14.96 5.59 -16.13
C ASN A 36 -14.53 5.44 -14.67
N SER A 37 -13.23 5.54 -14.39
CA SER A 37 -12.65 5.51 -13.04
C SER A 37 -12.19 6.91 -12.64
N SER A 38 -11.94 7.11 -11.34
CA SER A 38 -11.40 8.35 -10.80
C SER A 38 -10.02 8.71 -11.38
N ILE A 39 -9.28 7.71 -11.88
CA ILE A 39 -7.97 7.87 -12.54
C ILE A 39 -8.07 7.32 -13.97
N THR A 40 -7.92 8.18 -14.96
CA THR A 40 -7.85 7.75 -16.36
C THR A 40 -6.51 7.10 -16.64
N CYS A 41 -6.51 5.85 -17.13
CA CYS A 41 -5.33 5.05 -17.37
C CYS A 41 -5.27 4.45 -18.76
N TYR A 42 -4.05 4.29 -19.29
CA TYR A 42 -3.77 3.38 -20.40
C TYR A 42 -3.59 1.96 -19.85
N ASN A 43 -4.35 1.02 -20.41
CA ASN A 43 -4.23 -0.40 -20.11
C ASN A 43 -3.19 -1.01 -21.06
N ILE A 44 -2.14 -1.61 -20.52
CA ILE A 44 -1.04 -2.17 -21.29
C ILE A 44 -0.87 -3.63 -20.88
N SER A 45 -0.74 -4.51 -21.87
CA SER A 45 -0.43 -5.92 -21.67
C SER A 45 0.80 -6.33 -22.47
N SER A 46 1.58 -7.25 -21.92
CA SER A 46 2.73 -7.87 -22.56
C SER A 46 2.82 -9.34 -22.18
N MET A 47 2.88 -10.22 -23.18
CA MET A 47 3.20 -11.63 -22.95
C MET A 47 4.71 -11.81 -22.89
N THR A 48 5.22 -12.36 -21.81
CA THR A 48 6.61 -12.71 -21.61
C THR A 48 6.75 -14.23 -21.44
N LYS A 49 7.98 -14.76 -21.44
CA LYS A 49 8.22 -16.18 -21.10
C LYS A 49 7.79 -16.54 -19.66
N GLY A 50 7.74 -15.55 -18.77
CA GLY A 50 7.33 -15.71 -17.37
C GLY A 50 5.83 -15.62 -17.14
N GLY A 51 5.04 -15.26 -18.15
CA GLY A 51 3.60 -15.05 -18.07
C GLY A 51 3.17 -13.69 -18.60
N GLU A 52 1.90 -13.37 -18.46
CA GLU A 52 1.34 -12.08 -18.83
C GLU A 52 1.66 -11.03 -17.77
N ILE A 53 2.00 -9.81 -18.22
CA ILE A 53 2.05 -8.61 -17.40
C ILE A 53 0.94 -7.69 -17.90
N PHE A 54 0.04 -7.31 -17.01
CA PHE A 54 -0.95 -6.27 -17.23
C PHE A 54 -0.65 -5.08 -16.33
N ALA A 55 -0.65 -3.86 -16.88
CA ALA A 55 -0.44 -2.65 -16.11
C ALA A 55 -1.36 -1.52 -16.53
N GLN A 56 -1.69 -0.65 -15.59
CA GLN A 56 -2.38 0.61 -15.79
C GLN A 56 -1.43 1.77 -15.51
N ILE A 57 -1.27 2.65 -16.50
CA ILE A 57 -0.43 3.84 -16.40
C ILE A 57 -1.31 5.07 -16.55
N SER A 58 -1.28 5.95 -15.55
CA SER A 58 -2.14 7.14 -15.52
C SER A 58 -1.86 8.09 -16.68
N GLU A 59 -2.91 8.61 -17.32
CA GLU A 59 -2.80 9.63 -18.34
C GLU A 59 -2.16 10.93 -17.81
N VAL A 60 -2.43 11.25 -16.55
CA VAL A 60 -1.88 12.42 -15.90
C VAL A 60 -0.73 12.00 -14.98
N GLY A 61 0.48 12.45 -15.31
CA GLY A 61 1.68 12.20 -14.51
C GLY A 61 2.44 10.92 -14.83
N GLY A 62 1.87 9.98 -15.63
CA GLY A 62 2.57 8.75 -16.04
C GLY A 62 2.92 7.81 -14.90
N LYS A 63 2.07 7.74 -13.89
CA LYS A 63 2.30 6.86 -12.74
C LYS A 63 1.79 5.45 -13.05
N VAL A 64 2.52 4.45 -12.59
CA VAL A 64 2.00 3.07 -12.56
C VAL A 64 0.96 3.01 -11.46
N VAL A 65 -0.30 2.88 -11.84
CA VAL A 65 -1.44 2.88 -10.91
C VAL A 65 -1.63 1.49 -10.31
N MET A 66 -1.61 0.49 -11.17
CA MET A 66 -1.66 -0.91 -10.76
C MET A 66 -0.94 -1.78 -11.79
N PHE A 67 -0.50 -2.94 -11.36
CA PHE A 67 -0.10 -4.01 -12.27
C PHE A 67 -0.25 -5.39 -11.64
N ASN A 68 -0.35 -6.40 -12.49
CA ASN A 68 -0.23 -7.81 -12.13
C ASN A 68 0.72 -8.49 -13.13
N ALA A 69 1.71 -9.21 -12.60
CA ALA A 69 2.51 -10.15 -13.35
C ALA A 69 2.04 -11.57 -12.98
N TYR A 70 1.32 -12.20 -13.90
CA TYR A 70 0.71 -13.53 -13.69
C TYR A 70 1.77 -14.63 -13.74
N LYS A 71 2.56 -14.70 -12.68
CA LYS A 71 3.59 -15.72 -12.50
C LYS A 71 3.31 -16.47 -11.20
N PRO A 72 3.23 -17.81 -11.24
CA PRO A 72 3.09 -18.60 -10.02
C PRO A 72 4.37 -18.45 -9.18
N CYS A 73 4.20 -18.34 -7.87
CA CYS A 73 5.26 -18.38 -6.89
C CYS A 73 5.36 -19.79 -6.32
N GLY A 74 6.57 -20.29 -6.16
CA GLY A 74 6.85 -21.64 -5.68
C GLY A 74 7.24 -21.66 -4.21
N GLU A 75 8.40 -22.24 -3.94
CA GLU A 75 8.92 -22.43 -2.59
C GLU A 75 9.31 -21.10 -1.92
N VAL A 76 8.97 -20.95 -0.65
CA VAL A 76 9.37 -19.78 0.16
C VAL A 76 10.88 -19.84 0.44
N LYS A 77 11.63 -18.83 0.01
CA LYS A 77 13.09 -18.70 0.17
C LYS A 77 13.48 -17.39 0.86
N LEU A 78 12.63 -16.36 0.73
CA LEU A 78 12.88 -15.03 1.30
C LEU A 78 12.08 -14.85 2.59
N SER A 79 12.64 -14.08 3.52
CA SER A 79 11.93 -13.62 4.71
C SER A 79 11.01 -12.45 4.39
N ASP A 80 10.11 -12.13 5.33
CA ASP A 80 9.21 -10.98 5.25
C ASP A 80 10.02 -9.68 5.11
N GLU A 81 11.11 -9.52 5.89
CA GLU A 81 11.98 -8.35 5.86
C GLU A 81 12.65 -8.16 4.51
N GLU A 82 13.14 -9.25 3.89
CA GLU A 82 13.74 -9.21 2.56
C GLU A 82 12.71 -8.81 1.49
N CYS A 83 11.46 -9.28 1.63
CA CYS A 83 10.35 -8.90 0.75
C CYS A 83 9.98 -7.42 0.94
N ILE A 84 9.93 -6.91 2.18
CA ILE A 84 9.66 -5.51 2.50
C ILE A 84 10.74 -4.60 1.89
N GLU A 85 12.02 -4.94 2.01
CA GLU A 85 13.14 -4.17 1.43
C GLU A 85 13.03 -4.08 -0.10
N LYS A 86 12.76 -5.23 -0.76
CA LYS A 86 12.59 -5.28 -2.22
C LYS A 86 11.40 -4.43 -2.69
N ALA A 87 10.28 -4.53 -2.00
CA ALA A 87 9.08 -3.75 -2.31
C ALA A 87 9.31 -2.24 -2.09
N GLY A 88 9.97 -1.85 -1.00
CA GLY A 88 10.33 -0.46 -0.72
C GLY A 88 11.22 0.13 -1.82
N THR A 89 12.28 -0.59 -2.21
CA THR A 89 13.16 -0.20 -3.32
C THR A 89 12.39 -0.04 -4.64
N PHE A 90 11.44 -0.93 -4.91
CA PHE A 90 10.61 -0.85 -6.11
C PHE A 90 9.67 0.37 -6.06
N LEU A 91 9.05 0.66 -4.92
CA LEU A 91 8.20 1.84 -4.74
C LEU A 91 8.97 3.14 -4.94
N GLU A 92 10.18 3.26 -4.39
CA GLU A 92 11.06 4.42 -4.60
C GLU A 92 11.39 4.62 -6.09
N LYS A 93 11.71 3.53 -6.82
CA LYS A 93 11.97 3.56 -8.27
C LYS A 93 10.76 4.08 -9.05
N LEU A 94 9.53 3.75 -8.62
CA LEU A 94 8.30 4.27 -9.21
C LEU A 94 7.96 5.70 -8.78
N GLY A 95 8.72 6.27 -7.83
CA GLY A 95 8.53 7.61 -7.29
C GLY A 95 7.44 7.70 -6.21
N TYR A 96 7.12 6.57 -5.56
CA TYR A 96 6.39 6.52 -4.30
C TYR A 96 7.43 6.60 -3.17
N LYS A 97 7.58 7.79 -2.59
CA LYS A 97 8.61 8.07 -1.57
C LYS A 97 8.02 8.04 -0.18
N ASP A 98 8.91 7.91 0.81
CA ASP A 98 8.56 7.97 2.23
C ASP A 98 7.48 6.95 2.64
N MET A 99 7.53 5.78 2.01
CA MET A 99 6.58 4.70 2.22
C MET A 99 7.10 3.75 3.31
N LYS A 100 6.26 3.46 4.32
CA LYS A 100 6.55 2.51 5.40
C LYS A 100 5.62 1.31 5.30
N CYS A 101 6.15 0.09 5.37
CA CYS A 101 5.33 -1.10 5.51
C CYS A 101 4.62 -1.05 6.87
N VAL A 102 3.30 -1.07 6.85
CA VAL A 102 2.47 -0.95 8.07
C VAL A 102 1.80 -2.27 8.41
N TRP A 103 1.63 -3.16 7.45
CA TRP A 103 1.05 -4.47 7.63
C TRP A 103 1.42 -5.41 6.47
N ASN A 104 1.64 -6.68 6.77
CA ASN A 104 1.97 -7.71 5.80
C ASN A 104 1.45 -9.09 6.22
N TYR A 105 1.33 -9.98 5.25
CA TYR A 105 1.09 -11.40 5.47
C TYR A 105 1.53 -12.23 4.26
N ALA A 106 1.94 -13.46 4.53
CA ALA A 106 2.31 -14.43 3.51
C ALA A 106 1.14 -15.37 3.18
N SER A 107 0.91 -15.62 1.89
CA SER A 107 -0.04 -16.61 1.39
C SER A 107 0.36 -17.14 0.03
N GLY A 108 0.31 -18.46 -0.16
CA GLY A 108 0.59 -19.10 -1.46
C GLY A 108 1.98 -18.79 -2.04
N GLY A 109 3.01 -18.61 -1.20
CA GLY A 109 4.36 -18.24 -1.62
C GLY A 109 4.53 -16.77 -2.04
N THR A 110 3.51 -15.94 -1.77
CA THR A 110 3.51 -14.50 -2.03
C THR A 110 3.42 -13.75 -0.71
N GLU A 111 4.28 -12.75 -0.54
CA GLU A 111 4.17 -11.76 0.52
C GLU A 111 3.30 -10.60 0.05
N HIS A 112 2.23 -10.34 0.80
CA HIS A 112 1.30 -9.24 0.57
C HIS A 112 1.62 -8.11 1.54
N LEU A 113 2.05 -6.97 1.00
CA LEU A 113 2.57 -5.84 1.76
C LEU A 113 1.67 -4.62 1.59
N ASN A 114 1.35 -3.95 2.69
CA ASN A 114 0.68 -2.66 2.69
C ASN A 114 1.66 -1.58 3.15
N PHE A 115 1.97 -0.65 2.25
CA PHE A 115 2.79 0.51 2.54
C PHE A 115 1.92 1.75 2.67
N ALA A 116 2.15 2.55 3.72
CA ALA A 116 1.54 3.85 3.89
C ALA A 116 2.58 4.96 3.76
N TYR A 117 2.19 6.09 3.17
CA TYR A 117 3.01 7.29 3.18
C TYR A 117 3.24 7.77 4.60
N THR A 118 4.44 8.27 4.88
CA THR A 118 4.81 8.81 6.19
C THR A 118 5.37 10.22 6.07
N GLU A 119 4.96 11.11 6.95
CA GLU A 119 5.49 12.47 7.05
C GLU A 119 5.69 12.83 8.53
N ASP A 120 6.89 13.29 8.88
CA ASP A 120 7.27 13.63 10.26
C ASP A 120 6.96 12.54 11.29
N GLY A 121 7.08 11.27 10.90
CA GLY A 121 6.80 10.11 11.74
C GLY A 121 5.32 9.72 11.86
N VAL A 122 4.41 10.47 11.21
CA VAL A 122 2.98 10.17 11.17
C VAL A 122 2.65 9.30 9.97
N ILE A 123 1.94 8.20 10.18
CA ILE A 123 1.51 7.27 9.15
C ILE A 123 0.20 7.77 8.52
N MET A 124 0.15 7.87 7.18
CA MET A 124 -1.03 8.31 6.44
C MET A 124 -1.76 7.10 5.84
N TYR A 125 -2.68 6.49 6.59
CA TYR A 125 -3.44 5.32 6.12
C TYR A 125 -4.31 5.57 4.88
N PRO A 126 -4.84 6.77 4.60
CA PRO A 126 -5.51 7.04 3.32
C PRO A 126 -4.60 6.88 2.11
N ASP A 127 -3.28 7.03 2.27
CA ASP A 127 -2.28 7.01 1.22
C ASP A 127 -1.58 5.64 1.14
N LEU A 128 -2.38 4.57 1.03
CA LEU A 128 -1.87 3.20 0.94
C LEU A 128 -1.47 2.81 -0.47
N VAL A 129 -0.36 2.05 -0.56
CA VAL A 129 0.04 1.28 -1.74
C VAL A 129 0.20 -0.18 -1.33
N LYS A 130 -0.43 -1.08 -2.07
CA LYS A 130 -0.28 -2.52 -1.87
C LYS A 130 0.74 -3.08 -2.85
N VAL A 131 1.59 -3.97 -2.37
CA VAL A 131 2.62 -4.63 -3.17
C VAL A 131 2.61 -6.12 -2.89
N ASN A 132 2.71 -6.92 -3.95
CA ASN A 132 2.85 -8.36 -3.85
C ASN A 132 4.27 -8.78 -4.28
N VAL A 133 4.94 -9.57 -3.46
CA VAL A 133 6.29 -10.05 -3.71
C VAL A 133 6.31 -11.57 -3.74
N CYS A 134 6.86 -12.15 -4.79
CA CYS A 134 7.10 -13.59 -4.85
C CYS A 134 8.23 -13.97 -3.89
N MET A 135 7.92 -14.73 -2.85
CA MET A 135 8.88 -15.13 -1.80
C MET A 135 9.94 -16.12 -2.29
N GLU A 136 9.75 -16.73 -3.47
CA GLU A 136 10.77 -17.57 -4.08
C GLU A 136 11.89 -16.75 -4.75
N THR A 137 11.52 -15.68 -5.46
CA THR A 137 12.44 -14.96 -6.37
C THR A 137 12.67 -13.51 -5.97
N GLY A 138 11.82 -12.94 -5.12
CA GLY A 138 11.81 -11.51 -4.79
C GLY A 138 11.26 -10.63 -5.93
N THR A 139 10.65 -11.22 -6.95
CA THR A 139 10.01 -10.49 -8.03
C THR A 139 8.73 -9.83 -7.51
N ILE A 140 8.53 -8.55 -7.82
CA ILE A 140 7.28 -7.86 -7.52
C ILE A 140 6.23 -8.36 -8.51
N THR A 141 5.19 -9.02 -8.04
CA THR A 141 4.15 -9.63 -8.88
C THR A 141 2.89 -8.81 -8.97
N GLY A 142 2.74 -7.80 -8.12
CA GLY A 142 1.58 -6.91 -8.14
C GLY A 142 1.82 -5.59 -7.42
N LEU A 143 1.07 -4.58 -7.84
CA LEU A 143 1.00 -3.26 -7.21
C LEU A 143 -0.43 -2.72 -7.38
N ASP A 144 -0.93 -2.06 -6.34
CA ASP A 144 -2.15 -1.26 -6.36
C ASP A 144 -1.89 0.03 -5.58
N ALA A 145 -1.88 1.16 -6.30
CA ALA A 145 -1.62 2.48 -5.76
C ALA A 145 -2.83 3.42 -5.91
N ASP A 146 -4.02 2.89 -6.20
CA ASP A 146 -5.23 3.70 -6.37
C ASP A 146 -5.49 4.61 -5.17
N ASN A 147 -5.44 4.06 -3.95
CA ASN A 147 -5.67 4.83 -2.73
C ASN A 147 -4.67 5.98 -2.57
N TYR A 148 -3.38 5.70 -2.80
CA TYR A 148 -2.35 6.76 -2.74
C TYR A 148 -2.64 7.87 -3.75
N LEU A 149 -2.90 7.51 -5.00
CA LEU A 149 -3.08 8.50 -6.08
C LEU A 149 -4.36 9.32 -5.95
N LEU A 150 -5.37 8.79 -5.29
CA LEU A 150 -6.65 9.47 -5.05
C LEU A 150 -6.62 10.37 -3.82
N ASN A 151 -5.90 9.96 -2.77
CA ASN A 151 -5.98 10.61 -1.45
C ASN A 151 -4.74 11.43 -1.11
N HIS A 152 -3.57 11.12 -1.72
CA HIS A 152 -2.32 11.81 -1.37
C HIS A 152 -2.38 13.30 -1.73
N THR A 153 -2.25 14.15 -0.72
CA THR A 153 -2.32 15.60 -0.83
C THR A 153 -1.50 16.23 0.29
N ASP A 154 -1.11 17.49 0.09
CA ASP A 154 -0.49 18.30 1.16
C ASP A 154 -1.52 18.51 2.28
N ARG A 155 -1.32 17.85 3.42
CA ARG A 155 -2.20 17.94 4.59
C ARG A 155 -1.68 19.00 5.56
N LEU A 156 -2.55 19.91 5.98
CA LEU A 156 -2.26 20.77 7.12
C LEU A 156 -2.46 19.96 8.41
N MET A 157 -1.40 19.32 8.88
CA MET A 157 -1.44 18.52 10.10
C MET A 157 -1.75 19.41 11.30
N LYS A 158 -2.90 19.15 11.93
CA LYS A 158 -3.23 19.77 13.21
C LYS A 158 -2.42 19.10 14.31
N LYS A 159 -1.88 19.89 15.24
CA LYS A 159 -1.23 19.34 16.42
C LYS A 159 -2.23 18.56 17.26
N ALA A 160 -1.82 17.42 17.77
CA ALA A 160 -2.58 16.67 18.76
C ALA A 160 -2.86 17.55 20.00
N LYS A 161 -4.06 17.47 20.55
CA LYS A 161 -4.41 18.15 21.81
C LYS A 161 -3.97 17.37 23.04
N HIS A 162 -3.88 16.07 22.89
CA HIS A 162 -3.51 15.13 23.95
C HIS A 162 -2.26 14.37 23.59
N THR A 163 -1.55 13.87 24.58
CA THR A 163 -0.36 13.05 24.41
C THR A 163 -0.73 11.59 24.16
N ILE A 164 0.21 10.82 23.63
CA ILE A 164 0.04 9.37 23.46
C ILE A 164 -0.17 8.66 24.79
N GLY A 165 0.46 9.14 25.87
CA GLY A 165 0.25 8.61 27.23
C GLY A 165 -1.17 8.80 27.75
N GLU A 166 -1.79 10.00 27.50
CA GLU A 166 -3.19 10.23 27.86
C GLU A 166 -4.15 9.34 27.03
N ALA A 167 -3.79 9.07 25.76
CA ALA A 167 -4.56 8.16 24.90
C ALA A 167 -4.40 6.70 25.32
N PHE A 168 -3.20 6.29 25.75
CA PHE A 168 -2.95 4.95 26.28
C PHE A 168 -3.85 4.61 27.48
N GLU A 169 -4.13 5.58 28.37
CA GLU A 169 -5.06 5.41 29.50
C GLU A 169 -6.51 5.10 29.05
N LYS A 170 -6.86 5.29 27.78
CA LYS A 170 -8.18 4.98 27.21
C LYS A 170 -8.23 3.60 26.55
N VAL A 171 -7.08 2.99 26.33
CA VAL A 171 -7.00 1.62 25.77
C VAL A 171 -7.50 0.63 26.83
N ASN A 172 -8.23 -0.40 26.38
CA ASN A 172 -8.72 -1.44 27.27
C ASN A 172 -7.56 -2.10 28.03
N VAL A 173 -7.67 -2.17 29.35
CA VAL A 173 -6.63 -2.72 30.26
C VAL A 173 -6.29 -4.18 29.99
N ASN A 174 -7.14 -4.93 29.30
CA ASN A 174 -6.89 -6.31 28.91
C ASN A 174 -6.04 -6.43 27.63
N LEU A 175 -5.79 -5.34 26.91
CA LEU A 175 -4.92 -5.35 25.74
C LEU A 175 -3.45 -5.23 26.20
N ASP A 176 -2.66 -6.25 25.92
CA ASP A 176 -1.21 -6.21 26.13
C ASP A 176 -0.56 -5.48 24.93
N VAL A 177 -0.41 -4.16 25.06
CA VAL A 177 0.11 -3.28 23.99
C VAL A 177 1.59 -3.58 23.75
N LYS A 178 1.95 -3.79 22.47
CA LYS A 178 3.29 -4.15 22.01
C LYS A 178 3.95 -3.05 21.17
N ASP A 179 3.15 -2.23 20.48
CA ASP A 179 3.65 -1.15 19.63
C ASP A 179 2.66 0.01 19.68
N GLU A 180 3.18 1.23 19.51
CA GLU A 180 2.40 2.45 19.46
C GLU A 180 2.88 3.37 18.34
N ARG A 181 1.95 4.00 17.63
CA ARG A 181 2.23 4.83 16.47
C ARG A 181 1.32 6.05 16.44
N VAL A 182 1.70 7.05 15.65
CA VAL A 182 0.84 8.18 15.32
C VAL A 182 0.38 8.02 13.87
N ALA A 183 -0.91 8.14 13.63
CA ALA A 183 -1.47 7.93 12.31
C ALA A 183 -2.61 8.90 11.98
N VAL A 184 -2.76 9.20 10.70
CA VAL A 184 -4.00 9.75 10.14
C VAL A 184 -4.81 8.58 9.61
N ILE A 185 -6.05 8.48 10.06
CA ILE A 185 -6.97 7.42 9.64
C ILE A 185 -8.25 8.01 9.02
N PRO A 186 -8.86 7.32 8.04
CA PRO A 186 -10.17 7.69 7.52
C PRO A 186 -11.26 7.34 8.55
N ILE A 187 -12.19 8.27 8.79
CA ILE A 187 -13.33 8.08 9.71
C ILE A 187 -14.69 8.16 9.00
N GLY A 188 -14.72 7.80 7.73
CA GLY A 188 -15.90 7.82 6.89
C GLY A 188 -16.27 9.21 6.33
N ASN A 189 -17.13 9.20 5.30
CA ASN A 189 -17.59 10.41 4.60
C ASN A 189 -16.47 11.34 4.10
N GLY A 190 -15.33 10.77 3.68
CA GLY A 190 -14.18 11.52 3.19
C GLY A 190 -13.47 12.38 4.25
N ARG A 191 -13.71 12.11 5.54
CA ARG A 191 -13.03 12.77 6.66
C ARG A 191 -11.89 11.89 7.18
N GLU A 192 -10.88 12.57 7.72
CA GLU A 192 -9.71 11.98 8.35
C GLU A 192 -9.54 12.53 9.77
N THR A 193 -8.92 11.76 10.65
CA THR A 193 -8.51 12.22 11.97
C THR A 193 -7.10 11.79 12.30
N LEU A 194 -6.41 12.60 13.11
CA LEU A 194 -5.16 12.20 13.75
C LEU A 194 -5.48 11.32 14.94
N ALA A 195 -4.91 10.14 14.98
CA ALA A 195 -5.12 9.14 16.03
C ALA A 195 -3.80 8.57 16.52
N TYR A 196 -3.82 8.07 17.75
CA TYR A 196 -2.80 7.17 18.27
C TYR A 196 -3.26 5.73 18.02
N GLU A 197 -2.40 4.96 17.36
CA GLU A 197 -2.58 3.55 17.07
C GLU A 197 -1.85 2.74 18.13
N PHE A 198 -2.56 1.82 18.76
CA PHE A 198 -2.00 0.85 19.72
C PHE A 198 -2.19 -0.56 19.16
N ILE A 199 -1.08 -1.26 18.99
CA ILE A 199 -1.06 -2.65 18.52
C ILE A 199 -0.76 -3.55 19.69
N GLY A 200 -1.64 -4.51 19.95
CA GLY A 200 -1.47 -5.39 21.11
C GLY A 200 -2.18 -6.71 20.95
N THR A 201 -2.06 -7.54 21.97
CA THR A 201 -2.65 -8.89 22.01
C THR A 201 -3.66 -9.03 23.13
N HIS A 202 -4.74 -9.76 22.87
CA HIS A 202 -5.71 -10.20 23.85
C HIS A 202 -6.29 -11.56 23.42
N ASN A 203 -6.27 -12.56 24.33
CA ASN A 203 -6.77 -13.91 24.04
C ASN A 203 -6.25 -14.47 22.72
N ASP A 204 -4.92 -14.50 22.55
CA ASP A 204 -4.19 -15.00 21.36
C ASP A 204 -4.56 -14.32 20.04
N SER A 205 -5.23 -13.19 20.10
CA SER A 205 -5.57 -12.37 18.92
C SER A 205 -4.85 -11.03 18.97
N VAL A 206 -4.45 -10.55 17.81
CA VAL A 206 -3.83 -9.22 17.64
C VAL A 206 -4.92 -8.20 17.32
N TYR A 207 -4.81 -7.03 17.93
CA TYR A 207 -5.72 -5.91 17.73
C TYR A 207 -4.96 -4.63 17.41
N TYR A 208 -5.58 -3.82 16.56
CA TYR A 208 -5.19 -2.44 16.25
C TYR A 208 -6.28 -1.54 16.80
N VAL A 209 -5.96 -0.70 17.79
CA VAL A 209 -6.89 0.21 18.46
C VAL A 209 -6.49 1.64 18.17
N TYR A 210 -7.43 2.45 17.73
CA TYR A 210 -7.20 3.85 17.37
C TYR A 210 -7.93 4.79 18.31
N ILE A 211 -7.18 5.66 19.00
CA ILE A 211 -7.69 6.68 19.89
C ILE A 211 -7.46 8.05 19.24
N ASP A 212 -8.53 8.81 19.00
CA ASP A 212 -8.46 10.14 18.42
C ASP A 212 -7.61 11.08 19.31
N ALA A 213 -6.58 11.68 18.71
CA ALA A 213 -5.60 12.51 19.41
C ALA A 213 -6.13 13.86 19.92
N ASN A 214 -7.36 14.24 19.55
CA ASN A 214 -7.99 15.49 19.96
C ASN A 214 -9.14 15.31 20.95
N THR A 215 -9.77 14.12 20.97
CA THR A 215 -10.97 13.86 21.80
C THR A 215 -10.80 12.74 22.80
N LEU A 216 -9.71 11.94 22.70
CA LEU A 216 -9.45 10.73 23.49
C LEU A 216 -10.57 9.67 23.37
N LYS A 217 -11.31 9.68 22.27
CA LYS A 217 -12.31 8.66 21.99
C LYS A 217 -11.70 7.56 21.14
N GLU A 218 -12.06 6.31 21.43
CA GLU A 218 -11.83 5.21 20.51
C GLU A 218 -12.65 5.47 19.24
N VAL A 219 -11.98 5.46 18.09
CA VAL A 219 -12.60 5.78 16.79
C VAL A 219 -12.64 4.57 15.88
N GLU A 220 -11.74 3.60 16.08
CA GLU A 220 -11.69 2.38 15.29
C GLU A 220 -10.98 1.28 16.07
N ILE A 221 -11.35 0.04 15.83
CA ILE A 221 -10.66 -1.15 16.33
C ILE A 221 -10.72 -2.25 15.27
N TYR A 222 -9.58 -2.85 14.97
CA TYR A 222 -9.48 -3.98 14.07
C TYR A 222 -8.88 -5.18 14.79
N LYS A 223 -9.45 -6.34 14.50
CA LYS A 223 -8.91 -7.63 14.92
C LYS A 223 -8.22 -8.30 13.73
N VAL A 224 -7.04 -8.85 13.96
CA VAL A 224 -6.39 -9.72 12.98
C VAL A 224 -7.05 -11.09 13.01
N VAL A 225 -7.59 -11.52 11.87
CA VAL A 225 -8.21 -12.83 11.70
C VAL A 225 -7.46 -13.61 10.63
N ASN A 226 -6.89 -14.75 11.02
CA ASN A 226 -6.25 -15.66 10.09
C ASN A 226 -7.30 -16.57 9.46
N THR A 227 -7.34 -16.61 8.14
CA THR A 227 -8.22 -17.47 7.35
C THR A 227 -7.39 -18.38 6.45
N GLU A 228 -8.00 -19.40 5.87
CA GLU A 228 -7.35 -20.26 4.86
C GLU A 228 -6.92 -19.48 3.61
N GLN A 229 -7.50 -18.31 3.37
CA GLN A 229 -7.23 -17.46 2.21
C GLN A 229 -6.27 -16.31 2.51
N GLY A 230 -5.77 -16.21 3.73
CA GLY A 230 -4.86 -15.17 4.20
C GLY A 230 -5.32 -14.50 5.48
N THR A 231 -4.60 -13.45 5.87
CA THR A 231 -4.85 -12.68 7.09
C THR A 231 -5.67 -11.43 6.77
N LEU A 232 -6.74 -11.22 7.53
CA LEU A 232 -7.66 -10.08 7.37
C LEU A 232 -7.62 -9.20 8.63
N LEU A 233 -7.79 -7.89 8.45
CA LEU A 233 -8.16 -6.94 9.51
C LEU A 233 -9.69 -6.75 9.46
N MET A 234 -10.37 -7.07 10.54
CA MET A 234 -11.82 -6.99 10.67
C MET A 234 -12.22 -6.15 11.89
#